data_a9b6285446ab0a5fc2c960c8346ca869
#
_entry.id   a9b6285446ab0a5fc2c960c8346ca869
#
_cell.length_a   1.000
_cell.length_b   1.000
_cell.length_c   1.000
_cell.angle_alpha   90.00
_cell.angle_beta   90.00
_cell.angle_gamma   90.00
#
_symmetry.space_group_name_H-M   'P 1'
#
loop_
_entity.id
_entity.type
_entity.pdbx_description
1 polymer ?
#
loop_
_entity_poly.entity_id
_entity_poly.type
_entity_poly.pdbx_seq_one_letter_code
_entity_poly.pdbx_strand_id
1 'polypeptide(L)'
;LYFPPRMFPVPSYASEAYLAEVGVWFDAVVQQLASRVRPHGPVEWLQIDNEAGYYFRNGPYGQDFHPDARASFREFVLARHGSLEVAGQVHGRPYGGRMDIHPPERFEPRDALALHLDWAAFQEHLLTRSLVAMRDRLCSPDLGRVKTFHNISLGEAGLPMSLPALAEELTVVGLDYYHRAEEFETIRRRTLYLAGSTPGAYAPELGAGGPPWFPPM
;
A
#
# COMPACT_ATOMS: atom_id res chain seq x y z
N LEU A 1 -0.75 -5.56 -22.30
CA LEU A 1 -2.12 -5.84 -21.89
C LEU A 1 -2.76 -4.51 -21.48
N TYR A 2 -3.74 -4.05 -22.26
CA TYR A 2 -4.53 -2.88 -21.89
C TYR A 2 -5.76 -3.37 -21.15
N PHE A 3 -5.81 -3.14 -19.84
CA PHE A 3 -6.98 -3.43 -19.04
C PHE A 3 -7.80 -2.14 -18.91
N PRO A 4 -9.02 -2.10 -19.45
CA PRO A 4 -9.89 -0.94 -19.25
C PRO A 4 -10.11 -0.74 -17.74
N PRO A 5 -9.89 0.47 -17.21
CA PRO A 5 -9.94 0.74 -15.77
C PRO A 5 -11.25 0.36 -15.07
N ARG A 6 -12.32 0.13 -15.81
CA ARG A 6 -13.65 -0.21 -15.29
C ARG A 6 -13.96 -1.71 -15.25
N MET A 7 -13.09 -2.56 -15.77
CA MET A 7 -13.39 -4.01 -15.88
C MET A 7 -12.97 -4.83 -14.67
N PHE A 8 -12.09 -4.30 -13.82
CA PHE A 8 -11.64 -5.01 -12.63
C PHE A 8 -12.07 -4.25 -11.39
N PRO A 9 -13.00 -4.78 -10.61
CA PRO A 9 -13.27 -4.24 -9.29
C PRO A 9 -12.01 -4.40 -8.45
N VAL A 10 -11.50 -3.29 -7.93
CA VAL A 10 -10.44 -3.30 -6.93
C VAL A 10 -11.12 -3.23 -5.58
N PRO A 11 -10.82 -4.14 -4.64
CA PRO A 11 -11.39 -4.07 -3.30
C PRO A 11 -10.91 -2.83 -2.58
N SER A 12 -11.72 -2.31 -1.68
CA SER A 12 -11.28 -1.29 -0.74
C SER A 12 -10.41 -1.93 0.33
N TYR A 13 -9.22 -1.39 0.54
CA TYR A 13 -8.36 -1.79 1.65
C TYR A 13 -8.91 -1.40 3.04
N ALA A 14 -9.93 -0.54 3.09
CA ALA A 14 -10.67 -0.21 4.31
C ALA A 14 -11.85 -1.15 4.57
N SER A 15 -12.25 -1.98 3.60
CA SER A 15 -13.43 -2.82 3.74
C SER A 15 -13.19 -3.96 4.73
N GLU A 16 -13.94 -3.96 5.83
CA GLU A 16 -13.90 -5.03 6.83
C GLU A 16 -14.31 -6.38 6.22
N ALA A 17 -15.29 -6.38 5.32
CA ALA A 17 -15.71 -7.59 4.63
C ALA A 17 -14.59 -8.17 3.74
N TYR A 18 -13.88 -7.33 3.00
CA TYR A 18 -12.72 -7.76 2.21
C TYR A 18 -11.61 -8.33 3.10
N LEU A 19 -11.24 -7.62 4.17
CA LEU A 19 -10.19 -8.07 5.08
C LEU A 19 -10.58 -9.36 5.82
N ALA A 20 -11.88 -9.58 6.09
CA ALA A 20 -12.36 -10.83 6.66
C ALA A 20 -12.16 -12.01 5.69
N GLU A 21 -12.49 -11.84 4.40
CA GLU A 21 -12.28 -12.87 3.37
C GLU A 21 -10.78 -13.15 3.15
N VAL A 22 -9.94 -12.13 3.15
CA VAL A 22 -8.48 -12.29 3.13
C VAL A 22 -8.02 -13.10 4.35
N GLY A 23 -8.62 -12.85 5.53
CA GLY A 23 -8.35 -13.61 6.74
C GLY A 23 -8.65 -15.11 6.59
N VAL A 24 -9.79 -15.45 5.99
CA VAL A 24 -10.14 -16.87 5.71
C VAL A 24 -9.12 -17.52 4.78
N TRP A 25 -8.70 -16.82 3.74
CA TRP A 25 -7.65 -17.28 2.83
C TRP A 25 -6.32 -17.49 3.57
N PHE A 26 -5.91 -16.55 4.39
CA PHE A 26 -4.66 -16.65 5.14
C PHE A 26 -4.67 -17.76 6.18
N ASP A 27 -5.79 -18.04 6.83
CA ASP A 27 -5.92 -19.17 7.74
C ASP A 27 -5.67 -20.50 7.02
N ALA A 28 -6.20 -20.64 5.80
CA ALA A 28 -5.94 -21.82 4.98
C ALA A 28 -4.46 -21.93 4.56
N VAL A 29 -3.83 -20.79 4.21
CA VAL A 29 -2.39 -20.74 3.90
C VAL A 29 -1.55 -21.12 5.12
N VAL A 30 -1.85 -20.58 6.30
CA VAL A 30 -1.17 -20.91 7.56
C VAL A 30 -1.22 -22.40 7.84
N GLN A 31 -2.40 -23.02 7.74
CA GLN A 31 -2.56 -24.48 7.94
C GLN A 31 -1.68 -25.30 7.00
N GLN A 32 -1.54 -24.88 5.74
CA GLN A 32 -0.71 -25.60 4.76
C GLN A 32 0.79 -25.37 4.97
N LEU A 33 1.17 -24.22 5.50
CA LEU A 33 2.58 -23.84 5.63
C LEU A 33 3.20 -24.15 6.99
N ALA A 34 2.43 -24.39 8.04
CA ALA A 34 2.92 -24.53 9.41
C ALA A 34 4.08 -25.55 9.54
N SER A 35 4.02 -26.69 8.86
CA SER A 35 5.10 -27.69 8.85
C SER A 35 6.22 -27.41 7.84
N ARG A 36 6.10 -26.37 7.03
CA ARG A 36 7.02 -26.08 5.92
C ARG A 36 7.86 -24.84 6.11
N VAL A 37 7.56 -24.04 7.13
CA VAL A 37 8.37 -22.88 7.49
C VAL A 37 9.55 -23.27 8.37
N ARG A 38 10.63 -22.48 8.35
CA ARG A 38 11.78 -22.70 9.23
C ARG A 38 11.37 -22.64 10.72
N PRO A 39 11.95 -23.51 11.56
CA PRO A 39 13.04 -24.46 11.30
C PRO A 39 12.60 -25.81 10.71
N HIS A 40 11.31 -26.05 10.56
CA HIS A 40 10.76 -27.36 10.20
C HIS A 40 10.77 -27.66 8.70
N GLY A 41 10.86 -26.62 7.86
CA GLY A 41 10.84 -26.76 6.40
C GLY A 41 11.66 -25.67 5.69
N PRO A 42 11.60 -25.62 4.34
CA PRO A 42 12.44 -24.76 3.54
C PRO A 42 11.93 -23.30 3.42
N VAL A 43 10.66 -23.03 3.81
CA VAL A 43 10.09 -21.68 3.66
C VAL A 43 10.64 -20.77 4.74
N GLU A 44 11.27 -19.69 4.33
CA GLU A 44 11.90 -18.69 5.19
C GLU A 44 11.20 -17.34 5.15
N TRP A 45 10.57 -17.02 4.00
CA TRP A 45 9.95 -15.74 3.74
C TRP A 45 8.55 -15.92 3.19
N LEU A 46 7.63 -15.03 3.58
CA LEU A 46 6.27 -14.96 3.03
C LEU A 46 6.02 -13.56 2.47
N GLN A 47 5.57 -13.51 1.23
CA GLN A 47 5.03 -12.29 0.64
C GLN A 47 3.60 -12.10 1.13
N ILE A 48 3.31 -10.90 1.66
CA ILE A 48 2.01 -10.63 2.29
C ILE A 48 0.93 -10.45 1.24
N ASP A 49 1.23 -9.66 0.21
CA ASP A 49 0.36 -9.34 -0.92
C ASP A 49 1.25 -9.05 -2.12
N ASN A 50 0.70 -9.02 -3.31
CA ASN A 50 1.46 -8.73 -4.52
C ASN A 50 1.14 -7.32 -5.03
N GLU A 51 2.16 -6.46 -5.07
CA GLU A 51 2.06 -5.11 -5.64
C GLU A 51 0.82 -4.34 -5.13
N ALA A 52 0.57 -4.39 -3.82
CA ALA A 52 -0.61 -3.77 -3.23
C ALA A 52 -0.72 -2.30 -3.60
N GLY A 53 -1.90 -1.88 -4.01
CA GLY A 53 -2.18 -0.52 -4.43
C GLY A 53 -3.22 -0.43 -5.54
N TYR A 54 -3.44 0.78 -6.01
CA TYR A 54 -4.46 1.07 -7.02
C TYR A 54 -3.86 1.49 -8.36
N TYR A 55 -2.66 1.06 -8.67
CA TYR A 55 -1.87 1.58 -9.81
C TYR A 55 -2.49 1.35 -11.19
N PHE A 56 -3.48 0.46 -11.31
CA PHE A 56 -4.27 0.32 -12.54
C PHE A 56 -5.37 1.38 -12.71
N ARG A 57 -5.51 2.29 -11.75
CA ARG A 57 -6.53 3.34 -11.75
C ARG A 57 -5.92 4.71 -12.02
N ASN A 58 -6.79 5.67 -12.26
CA ASN A 58 -6.39 7.04 -12.56
C ASN A 58 -5.92 7.77 -11.30
N GLY A 59 -4.63 7.82 -11.07
CA GLY A 59 -4.01 8.55 -9.98
C GLY A 59 -4.08 7.84 -8.63
N PRO A 60 -2.98 7.84 -7.88
CA PRO A 60 -2.84 7.09 -6.63
C PRO A 60 -3.73 7.61 -5.50
N TYR A 61 -4.04 8.91 -5.51
CA TYR A 61 -4.83 9.56 -4.46
C TYR A 61 -6.29 9.83 -4.87
N GLY A 62 -6.69 9.44 -6.08
CA GLY A 62 -8.06 9.57 -6.58
C GLY A 62 -8.90 8.30 -6.38
N GLN A 63 -8.59 7.50 -5.38
CA GLN A 63 -9.11 6.15 -5.19
C GLN A 63 -9.70 5.95 -3.80
N ASP A 64 -10.36 4.81 -3.68
CA ASP A 64 -10.93 4.27 -2.44
C ASP A 64 -11.92 5.21 -1.74
N PHE A 65 -12.97 5.59 -2.47
CA PHE A 65 -14.11 6.31 -1.91
C PHE A 65 -15.17 5.38 -1.32
N HIS A 66 -14.82 4.16 -0.98
CA HIS A 66 -15.71 3.22 -0.30
C HIS A 66 -16.24 3.82 1.02
N PRO A 67 -17.47 3.51 1.45
CA PRO A 67 -18.01 4.02 2.72
C PRO A 67 -17.09 3.80 3.92
N ASP A 68 -16.44 2.63 4.02
CA ASP A 68 -15.51 2.32 5.11
C ASP A 68 -14.23 3.17 5.02
N ALA A 69 -13.71 3.43 3.82
CA ALA A 69 -12.58 4.32 3.62
C ALA A 69 -12.92 5.77 3.99
N ARG A 70 -14.12 6.24 3.61
CA ARG A 70 -14.61 7.57 4.01
C ARG A 70 -14.78 7.68 5.53
N ALA A 71 -15.27 6.62 6.19
CA ALA A 71 -15.37 6.57 7.64
C ALA A 71 -13.99 6.62 8.31
N SER A 72 -13.07 5.79 7.84
CA SER A 72 -11.69 5.76 8.33
C SER A 72 -10.95 7.08 8.11
N PHE A 73 -11.21 7.77 6.98
CA PHE A 73 -10.65 9.10 6.73
C PHE A 73 -11.10 10.13 7.77
N ARG A 74 -12.38 10.12 8.17
CA ARG A 74 -12.88 11.01 9.22
C ARG A 74 -12.13 10.80 10.54
N GLU A 75 -11.96 9.54 10.93
CA GLU A 75 -11.21 9.20 12.15
C GLU A 75 -9.74 9.64 12.03
N PHE A 76 -9.13 9.42 10.88
CA PHE A 76 -7.75 9.86 10.62
C PHE A 76 -7.59 11.37 10.77
N VAL A 77 -8.47 12.17 10.17
CA VAL A 77 -8.46 13.63 10.27
C VAL A 77 -8.64 14.08 11.71
N LEU A 78 -9.58 13.49 12.44
CA LEU A 78 -9.82 13.82 13.84
C LEU A 78 -8.64 13.44 14.74
N ALA A 79 -8.03 12.28 14.52
CA ALA A 79 -6.84 11.87 15.25
C ALA A 79 -5.66 12.79 14.97
N ARG A 80 -5.50 13.23 13.71
CA ARG A 80 -4.40 14.09 13.28
C ARG A 80 -4.50 15.52 13.83
N HIS A 81 -5.70 16.08 13.89
CA HIS A 81 -5.93 17.48 14.28
C HIS A 81 -6.47 17.65 15.69
N GLY A 82 -6.90 16.58 16.33
CA GLY A 82 -7.38 16.56 17.71
C GLY A 82 -8.84 17.02 17.87
N SER A 83 -9.37 17.86 16.98
CA SER A 83 -10.77 18.32 17.03
C SER A 83 -11.31 18.72 15.67
N LEU A 84 -12.65 18.78 15.56
CA LEU A 84 -13.35 19.30 14.38
C LEU A 84 -13.01 20.77 14.10
N GLU A 85 -12.86 21.56 15.15
CA GLU A 85 -12.54 22.96 15.03
C GLU A 85 -11.16 23.16 14.40
N VAL A 86 -10.15 22.48 14.92
CA VAL A 86 -8.78 22.55 14.38
C VAL A 86 -8.71 22.03 12.96
N ALA A 87 -9.37 20.88 12.69
CA ALA A 87 -9.46 20.35 11.33
C ALA A 87 -10.11 21.36 10.37
N GLY A 88 -11.19 22.02 10.80
CA GLY A 88 -11.86 23.06 10.03
C GLY A 88 -10.98 24.27 9.75
N GLN A 89 -10.22 24.72 10.73
CA GLN A 89 -9.26 25.83 10.58
C GLN A 89 -8.16 25.45 9.57
N VAL A 90 -7.59 24.25 9.68
CA VAL A 90 -6.54 23.76 8.76
C VAL A 90 -7.08 23.60 7.34
N HIS A 91 -8.29 23.08 7.18
CA HIS A 91 -8.91 22.88 5.87
C HIS A 91 -9.53 24.16 5.28
N GLY A 92 -9.50 25.29 6.03
CA GLY A 92 -10.07 26.55 5.59
C GLY A 92 -11.61 26.57 5.50
N ARG A 93 -12.29 25.66 6.20
CA ARG A 93 -13.76 25.57 6.22
C ARG A 93 -14.27 25.06 7.57
N PRO A 94 -15.37 25.58 8.12
CA PRO A 94 -15.95 25.06 9.34
C PRO A 94 -16.60 23.68 9.11
N TYR A 95 -16.53 22.82 10.11
CA TYR A 95 -17.27 21.56 10.16
C TYR A 95 -18.32 21.62 11.27
N GLY A 96 -19.59 21.40 10.93
CA GLY A 96 -20.69 21.30 11.89
C GLY A 96 -20.73 19.96 12.62
N GLY A 97 -20.14 18.92 12.03
CA GLY A 97 -20.03 17.57 12.58
C GLY A 97 -19.02 16.73 11.84
N ARG A 98 -18.68 15.56 12.42
CA ARG A 98 -17.71 14.62 11.80
C ARG A 98 -18.10 14.16 10.39
N MET A 99 -19.41 14.12 10.12
CA MET A 99 -19.95 13.70 8.82
C MET A 99 -19.68 14.70 7.70
N ASP A 100 -19.34 15.95 8.04
CA ASP A 100 -19.01 16.99 7.06
C ASP A 100 -17.58 16.85 6.53
N ILE A 101 -16.76 15.99 7.15
CA ILE A 101 -15.42 15.67 6.64
C ILE A 101 -15.59 14.69 5.49
N HIS A 102 -15.33 15.16 4.27
CA HIS A 102 -15.35 14.37 3.05
C HIS A 102 -13.99 14.39 2.37
N PRO A 103 -13.54 13.27 1.79
CA PRO A 103 -12.35 13.29 0.95
C PRO A 103 -12.56 14.18 -0.27
N PRO A 104 -11.50 14.77 -0.82
CA PRO A 104 -11.60 15.59 -2.03
C PRO A 104 -11.87 14.67 -3.24
N GLU A 105 -13.00 14.88 -3.93
CA GLU A 105 -13.38 14.08 -5.10
C GLU A 105 -12.72 14.57 -6.39
N ARG A 106 -12.19 15.79 -6.38
CA ARG A 106 -11.47 16.41 -7.49
C ARG A 106 -10.19 17.05 -6.98
N PHE A 107 -9.16 17.03 -7.80
CA PHE A 107 -7.90 17.68 -7.46
C PHE A 107 -8.01 19.20 -7.70
N GLU A 108 -8.32 19.95 -6.65
CA GLU A 108 -8.45 21.40 -6.63
C GLU A 108 -7.52 22.00 -5.55
N PRO A 109 -6.18 21.87 -5.71
CA PRO A 109 -5.25 22.20 -4.62
C PRO A 109 -5.23 23.69 -4.25
N ARG A 110 -5.68 24.60 -5.13
CA ARG A 110 -5.72 26.04 -4.83
C ARG A 110 -6.70 26.36 -3.70
N ASP A 111 -7.80 25.64 -3.64
CA ASP A 111 -8.89 25.94 -2.72
C ASP A 111 -8.92 25.04 -1.48
N ALA A 112 -8.22 23.89 -1.54
CA ALA A 112 -8.30 22.87 -0.49
C ALA A 112 -6.99 22.07 -0.32
N LEU A 113 -5.83 22.70 -0.44
CA LEU A 113 -4.53 22.00 -0.40
C LEU A 113 -4.36 21.14 0.86
N ALA A 114 -4.70 21.69 2.03
CA ALA A 114 -4.54 20.96 3.29
C ALA A 114 -5.39 19.68 3.34
N LEU A 115 -6.62 19.74 2.83
CA LEU A 115 -7.51 18.57 2.72
C LEU A 115 -6.94 17.52 1.75
N HIS A 116 -6.33 17.96 0.63
CA HIS A 116 -5.66 17.05 -0.31
C HIS A 116 -4.44 16.37 0.31
N LEU A 117 -3.66 17.11 1.09
CA LEU A 117 -2.51 16.56 1.82
C LEU A 117 -2.93 15.55 2.89
N ASP A 118 -4.01 15.83 3.60
CA ASP A 118 -4.57 14.89 4.58
C ASP A 118 -5.13 13.63 3.89
N TRP A 119 -5.77 13.80 2.73
CA TRP A 119 -6.25 12.66 1.96
C TRP A 119 -5.08 11.80 1.44
N ALA A 120 -4.01 12.41 0.95
CA ALA A 120 -2.81 11.71 0.51
C ALA A 120 -2.16 10.94 1.67
N ALA A 121 -1.97 11.60 2.82
CA ALA A 121 -1.41 10.96 4.00
C ALA A 121 -2.31 9.82 4.54
N PHE A 122 -3.63 9.98 4.44
CA PHE A 122 -4.57 8.92 4.79
C PHE A 122 -4.44 7.70 3.87
N GLN A 123 -4.30 7.88 2.56
CA GLN A 123 -4.15 6.78 1.63
C GLN A 123 -2.88 5.96 1.91
N GLU A 124 -1.77 6.63 2.20
CA GLU A 124 -0.53 5.98 2.62
C GLU A 124 -0.70 5.21 3.94
N HIS A 125 -1.37 5.83 4.91
CA HIS A 125 -1.70 5.21 6.19
C HIS A 125 -2.63 4.00 6.03
N LEU A 126 -3.68 4.12 5.21
CA LEU A 126 -4.63 3.04 4.96
C LEU A 126 -3.95 1.82 4.38
N LEU A 127 -3.12 2.00 3.37
CA LEU A 127 -2.41 0.90 2.72
C LEU A 127 -1.42 0.22 3.68
N THR A 128 -0.66 1.01 4.43
CA THR A 128 0.26 0.49 5.46
C THR A 128 -0.50 -0.33 6.51
N ARG A 129 -1.59 0.20 7.06
CA ARG A 129 -2.43 -0.53 8.04
C ARG A 129 -2.99 -1.84 7.51
N SER A 130 -3.42 -1.84 6.26
CA SER A 130 -3.99 -3.05 5.64
C SER A 130 -2.94 -4.14 5.46
N LEU A 131 -1.74 -3.77 5.01
CA LEU A 131 -0.61 -4.71 4.93
C LEU A 131 -0.17 -5.22 6.30
N VAL A 132 -0.19 -4.36 7.32
CA VAL A 132 0.06 -4.76 8.71
C VAL A 132 -0.99 -5.75 9.21
N ALA A 133 -2.26 -5.49 8.98
CA ALA A 133 -3.34 -6.41 9.37
C ALA A 133 -3.21 -7.78 8.67
N MET A 134 -2.84 -7.79 7.39
CA MET A 134 -2.57 -9.02 6.64
C MET A 134 -1.35 -9.76 7.18
N ARG A 135 -0.24 -9.04 7.48
CA ARG A 135 0.94 -9.61 8.13
C ARG A 135 0.59 -10.28 9.45
N ASP A 136 -0.13 -9.57 10.30
CA ASP A 136 -0.47 -10.06 11.64
C ASP A 136 -1.32 -11.33 11.58
N ARG A 137 -2.16 -11.46 10.56
CA ARG A 137 -2.91 -12.68 10.30
C ARG A 137 -2.02 -13.83 9.84
N LEU A 138 -1.04 -13.57 8.97
CA LEU A 138 -0.07 -14.56 8.54
C LEU A 138 0.90 -14.96 9.65
N CYS A 139 1.34 -14.01 10.47
CA CYS A 139 2.26 -14.24 11.58
C CYS A 139 1.56 -14.87 12.79
N SER A 140 0.70 -15.84 12.56
CA SER A 140 0.08 -16.63 13.62
C SER A 140 1.12 -17.44 14.41
N PRO A 141 0.84 -17.86 15.65
CA PRO A 141 1.74 -18.70 16.41
C PRO A 141 2.19 -19.98 15.67
N ASP A 142 1.37 -20.48 14.75
CA ASP A 142 1.65 -21.70 13.98
C ASP A 142 2.77 -21.53 12.93
N LEU A 143 2.97 -20.32 12.42
CA LEU A 143 4.08 -20.00 11.50
C LEU A 143 5.33 -19.49 12.22
N GLY A 144 5.24 -19.24 13.52
CA GLY A 144 6.39 -18.80 14.31
C GLY A 144 6.94 -17.46 13.84
N ARG A 145 8.28 -17.38 13.68
CA ARG A 145 8.99 -16.17 13.27
C ARG A 145 9.31 -16.12 11.78
N VAL A 146 8.35 -16.54 10.94
CA VAL A 146 8.54 -16.40 9.50
C VAL A 146 8.72 -14.92 9.14
N LYS A 147 9.70 -14.64 8.28
CA LYS A 147 9.93 -13.28 7.81
C LYS A 147 8.90 -12.90 6.76
N THR A 148 8.40 -11.70 6.82
CA THR A 148 7.44 -11.18 5.87
C THR A 148 8.04 -10.08 5.01
N PHE A 149 7.62 -10.01 3.76
CA PHE A 149 8.01 -8.95 2.85
C PHE A 149 6.84 -8.51 1.97
N HIS A 150 7.01 -7.35 1.37
CA HIS A 150 6.11 -6.84 0.35
C HIS A 150 6.90 -6.30 -0.83
N ASN A 151 6.43 -6.57 -2.04
CA ASN A 151 6.96 -6.05 -3.28
C ASN A 151 6.15 -4.83 -3.73
N ILE A 152 6.85 -3.83 -4.24
CA ILE A 152 6.23 -2.59 -4.73
C ILE A 152 6.52 -2.49 -6.22
N SER A 153 5.45 -2.41 -7.00
CA SER A 153 5.53 -2.19 -8.44
C SER A 153 6.17 -0.85 -8.80
N LEU A 154 6.63 -0.73 -10.01
CA LEU A 154 7.50 0.33 -10.54
C LEU A 154 6.97 1.76 -10.53
N GLY A 155 5.74 2.00 -10.15
CA GLY A 155 5.15 3.31 -10.22
C GLY A 155 5.56 4.24 -9.09
N GLU A 156 6.66 4.95 -9.20
CA GLU A 156 7.07 5.98 -8.23
C GLU A 156 5.96 7.01 -7.94
N ALA A 157 5.14 7.30 -8.95
CA ALA A 157 4.02 8.21 -8.85
C ALA A 157 2.66 7.48 -8.74
N GLY A 158 2.67 6.17 -8.73
CA GLY A 158 1.46 5.36 -8.89
C GLY A 158 0.90 4.77 -7.60
N LEU A 159 1.64 4.80 -6.49
CA LEU A 159 1.23 4.15 -5.26
C LEU A 159 1.23 5.11 -4.08
N PRO A 160 0.14 5.17 -3.32
CA PRO A 160 0.07 5.93 -2.08
C PRO A 160 0.76 5.14 -0.96
N MET A 161 2.09 5.08 -1.00
CA MET A 161 2.87 4.23 -0.12
C MET A 161 4.06 4.98 0.47
N SER A 162 4.20 4.92 1.79
CA SER A 162 5.37 5.43 2.50
C SER A 162 6.34 4.28 2.75
N LEU A 163 7.47 4.23 2.03
CA LEU A 163 8.51 3.22 2.26
C LEU A 163 9.03 3.22 3.70
N PRO A 164 9.33 4.37 4.32
CA PRO A 164 9.75 4.38 5.73
C PRO A 164 8.72 3.78 6.66
N ALA A 165 7.44 4.15 6.53
CA ALA A 165 6.37 3.62 7.38
C ALA A 165 6.20 2.11 7.22
N LEU A 166 6.29 1.60 5.99
CA LEU A 166 6.25 0.16 5.74
C LEU A 166 7.47 -0.56 6.31
N ALA A 167 8.66 0.04 6.20
CA ALA A 167 9.89 -0.55 6.70
C ALA A 167 9.97 -0.61 8.24
N GLU A 168 9.20 0.21 8.94
CA GLU A 168 9.04 0.11 10.41
C GLU A 168 8.18 -1.10 10.79
N GLU A 169 7.26 -1.50 9.92
CA GLU A 169 6.26 -2.52 10.20
C GLU A 169 6.59 -3.90 9.61
N LEU A 170 7.21 -3.96 8.45
CA LEU A 170 7.53 -5.19 7.74
C LEU A 170 9.00 -5.54 7.86
N THR A 171 9.33 -6.85 7.79
CA THR A 171 10.72 -7.28 7.87
C THR A 171 11.53 -6.75 6.69
N VAL A 172 10.95 -6.78 5.49
CA VAL A 172 11.54 -6.24 4.26
C VAL A 172 10.47 -5.64 3.37
N VAL A 173 10.81 -4.50 2.78
CA VAL A 173 10.07 -3.89 1.69
C VAL A 173 11.02 -3.76 0.50
N GLY A 174 10.57 -4.11 -0.68
CA GLY A 174 11.38 -4.08 -1.89
C GLY A 174 10.67 -3.49 -3.09
N LEU A 175 11.45 -3.09 -4.08
CA LEU A 175 10.95 -2.60 -5.36
C LEU A 175 11.13 -3.67 -6.43
N ASP A 176 10.15 -3.78 -7.33
CA ASP A 176 10.23 -4.63 -8.50
C ASP A 176 10.95 -3.90 -9.63
N TYR A 177 11.88 -4.59 -10.27
CA TYR A 177 12.76 -4.03 -11.29
C TYR A 177 12.56 -4.74 -12.63
N TYR A 178 11.82 -4.10 -13.53
CA TYR A 178 11.60 -4.54 -14.91
C TYR A 178 12.09 -3.46 -15.87
N HIS A 179 13.42 -3.37 -16.02
CA HIS A 179 14.07 -2.29 -16.77
C HIS A 179 14.83 -2.82 -17.98
N ARG A 180 14.96 -1.96 -18.96
CA ARG A 180 15.84 -2.17 -20.10
C ARG A 180 17.28 -1.76 -19.76
N ALA A 181 18.23 -2.21 -20.57
CA ALA A 181 19.64 -1.92 -20.36
C ALA A 181 19.97 -0.41 -20.33
N GLU A 182 19.25 0.38 -21.15
CA GLU A 182 19.41 1.83 -21.23
C GLU A 182 18.86 2.60 -20.02
N GLU A 183 18.08 1.95 -19.16
CA GLU A 183 17.42 2.58 -18.00
C GLU A 183 18.27 2.51 -16.71
N PHE A 184 19.59 2.35 -16.85
CA PHE A 184 20.51 2.22 -15.70
C PHE A 184 20.37 3.35 -14.67
N GLU A 185 20.25 4.60 -15.10
CA GLU A 185 20.12 5.74 -14.18
C GLU A 185 18.79 5.69 -13.39
N THR A 186 17.74 5.18 -13.99
CA THR A 186 16.46 4.96 -13.29
C THR A 186 16.62 3.88 -12.23
N ILE A 187 17.26 2.76 -12.54
CA ILE A 187 17.56 1.69 -11.59
C ILE A 187 18.39 2.23 -10.44
N ARG A 188 19.49 2.94 -10.76
CA ARG A 188 20.39 3.53 -9.76
C ARG A 188 19.64 4.45 -8.80
N ARG A 189 18.85 5.38 -9.34
CA ARG A 189 18.06 6.33 -8.53
C ARG A 189 17.07 5.61 -7.61
N ARG A 190 16.34 4.63 -8.12
CA ARG A 190 15.37 3.85 -7.35
C ARG A 190 16.04 3.03 -6.26
N THR A 191 17.17 2.40 -6.56
CA THR A 191 17.93 1.65 -5.57
C THR A 191 18.46 2.54 -4.46
N LEU A 192 18.96 3.75 -4.78
CA LEU A 192 19.40 4.72 -3.78
C LEU A 192 18.22 5.22 -2.93
N TYR A 193 17.07 5.46 -3.54
CA TYR A 193 15.86 5.85 -2.81
C TYR A 193 15.42 4.74 -1.85
N LEU A 194 15.34 3.50 -2.31
CA LEU A 194 15.00 2.35 -1.48
C LEU A 194 15.99 2.18 -0.33
N ALA A 195 17.29 2.20 -0.62
CA ALA A 195 18.33 2.04 0.40
C ALA A 195 18.38 3.18 1.42
N GLY A 196 17.95 4.38 1.04
CA GLY A 196 17.84 5.53 1.96
C GLY A 196 16.53 5.56 2.76
N SER A 197 15.52 4.80 2.33
CA SER A 197 14.18 4.79 2.95
C SER A 197 13.89 3.54 3.78
N THR A 198 14.71 2.50 3.65
CA THR A 198 14.55 1.21 4.32
C THR A 198 15.88 0.74 4.89
N PRO A 199 15.89 -0.20 5.86
CA PRO A 199 17.14 -0.75 6.42
C PRO A 199 18.04 -1.47 5.42
N GLY A 200 17.53 -1.82 4.24
CA GLY A 200 18.30 -2.47 3.17
C GLY A 200 17.55 -2.46 1.85
N ALA A 201 18.30 -2.44 0.76
CA ALA A 201 17.72 -2.56 -0.58
C ALA A 201 17.43 -4.03 -0.89
N TYR A 202 16.20 -4.32 -1.32
CA TYR A 202 15.74 -5.64 -1.72
C TYR A 202 14.96 -5.53 -3.04
N ALA A 203 15.20 -6.45 -3.95
CA ALA A 203 14.47 -6.57 -5.20
C ALA A 203 13.69 -7.89 -5.19
N PRO A 204 12.42 -7.89 -4.78
CA PRO A 204 11.57 -9.09 -4.78
C PRO A 204 11.41 -9.66 -6.17
N GLU A 205 11.30 -8.80 -7.16
CA GLU A 205 11.18 -9.18 -8.57
C GLU A 205 12.22 -8.47 -9.42
N LEU A 206 12.95 -9.23 -10.23
CA LEU A 206 13.94 -8.71 -11.14
C LEU A 206 13.76 -9.33 -12.53
N GLY A 207 13.29 -8.55 -13.48
CA GLY A 207 13.17 -8.95 -14.88
C GLY A 207 14.45 -8.65 -15.65
N ALA A 208 15.36 -9.60 -15.69
CA ALA A 208 16.55 -9.54 -16.56
C ALA A 208 16.17 -9.94 -18.00
N GLY A 209 16.27 -9.03 -18.94
CA GLY A 209 15.96 -9.28 -20.35
C GLY A 209 14.61 -8.78 -20.82
N GLY A 210 13.90 -8.08 -19.97
CA GLY A 210 12.58 -7.50 -20.25
C GLY A 210 11.44 -8.52 -20.16
N PRO A 211 10.31 -8.15 -19.62
CA PRO A 211 9.11 -8.99 -19.62
C PRO A 211 8.59 -9.18 -21.04
N PRO A 212 7.83 -10.26 -21.30
CA PRO A 212 7.33 -10.58 -22.65
C PRO A 212 6.40 -9.54 -23.27
N TRP A 213 5.91 -8.59 -22.48
CA TRP A 213 5.13 -7.44 -22.95
C TRP A 213 5.98 -6.22 -23.35
N PHE A 214 7.29 -6.24 -23.13
CA PHE A 214 8.19 -5.27 -23.73
C PHE A 214 8.52 -5.67 -25.16
N PRO A 215 8.58 -4.72 -26.09
CA PRO A 215 9.04 -5.06 -27.44
C PRO A 215 10.43 -5.69 -27.36
N PRO A 216 10.73 -6.67 -28.24
CA PRO A 216 12.06 -7.27 -28.29
C PRO A 216 13.11 -6.17 -28.50
N MET A 217 14.21 -6.29 -27.79
CA MET A 217 15.37 -5.42 -27.96
C MET A 217 16.02 -5.65 -29.32
#